data_eec95435c886e8d451e76050b59008a1
#
_entry.id   eec95435c886e8d451e76050b59008a1
#
_cell.length_a   1.000
_cell.length_b   1.000
_cell.length_c   1.000
_cell.angle_alpha   90.00
_cell.angle_beta   90.00
_cell.angle_gamma   90.00
#
_symmetry.space_group_name_H-M   'P 1'
#
loop_
_entity.id
_entity.type
_entity.pdbx_description
1 polymer ?
#
loop_
_entity_poly.entity_id
_entity_poly.type
_entity_poly.pdbx_seq_one_letter_code
_entity_poly.pdbx_strand_id
1 'polypeptide(L)'
;MTSEAQPIPYIHLLCMHESASDAFTRVLEEYGIEQSLLNYTIHNTFLSDLPPSLNFDLVVSPANSYGLLDGGFDDAISRAFSPKTDYHALTRVAQKELYRLHSGYLPPGSCCIVKMPESFRGTLRYHDGNGWGCRYLALCPTMRVPSRCDWDRDVVYECIWSLLNAIEQHNRSATEGGSSAGSTKIKSILMTPLGTGTGGISDDKWAKQMVLAIKHFIDAKQHPEKWSAMSWSETGKIDMQLLKTQNPRLLTQYYQR
;
A
#
# COMPACT_ATOMS: atom_id res chain seq x y z
N MET A 1 23.51 -3.94 -21.30
CA MET A 1 22.64 -2.97 -20.59
C MET A 1 21.62 -3.81 -19.83
N THR A 2 21.84 -4.06 -18.57
CA THR A 2 20.86 -4.71 -17.70
C THR A 2 19.71 -3.72 -17.53
N SER A 3 18.52 -4.08 -18.00
CA SER A 3 17.29 -3.33 -17.70
C SER A 3 17.19 -3.20 -16.19
N GLU A 4 17.51 -2.04 -15.64
CA GLU A 4 17.27 -1.78 -14.23
C GLU A 4 15.78 -1.97 -14.00
N ALA A 5 15.45 -2.88 -13.10
CA ALA A 5 14.07 -3.14 -12.72
C ALA A 5 13.49 -1.83 -12.17
N GLN A 6 12.31 -1.43 -12.65
CA GLN A 6 11.63 -0.23 -12.14
C GLN A 6 11.52 -0.32 -10.62
N PRO A 7 11.89 0.74 -9.87
CA PRO A 7 11.90 0.72 -8.42
C PRO A 7 10.48 0.63 -7.83
N ILE A 8 9.46 1.03 -8.60
CA ILE A 8 8.05 1.03 -8.19
C ILE A 8 7.30 -0.07 -8.95
N PRO A 9 6.53 -0.94 -8.29
CA PRO A 9 5.66 -1.89 -8.96
C PRO A 9 4.59 -1.16 -9.79
N TYR A 10 4.01 -1.83 -10.79
CA TYR A 10 2.83 -1.30 -11.49
C TYR A 10 1.67 -1.14 -10.51
N ILE A 11 1.04 0.04 -10.47
CA ILE A 11 -0.03 0.35 -9.53
C ILE A 11 -1.40 0.33 -10.23
N HIS A 12 -2.25 -0.61 -9.85
CA HIS A 12 -3.69 -0.54 -10.10
C HIS A 12 -4.33 0.22 -8.93
N LEU A 13 -4.66 1.49 -9.16
CA LEU A 13 -5.27 2.36 -8.16
C LEU A 13 -6.79 2.27 -8.27
N LEU A 14 -7.43 1.67 -7.27
CA LEU A 14 -8.88 1.49 -7.20
C LEU A 14 -9.51 2.65 -6.42
N CYS A 15 -10.12 3.58 -7.12
CA CYS A 15 -10.81 4.74 -6.56
C CYS A 15 -12.32 4.54 -6.68
N MET A 16 -13.00 4.33 -5.56
CA MET A 16 -14.47 4.21 -5.54
C MET A 16 -15.18 5.56 -5.76
N HIS A 17 -14.45 6.67 -5.63
CA HIS A 17 -14.92 8.04 -5.85
C HIS A 17 -13.94 8.79 -6.75
N GLU A 18 -14.47 9.56 -7.70
CA GLU A 18 -13.66 10.36 -8.63
C GLU A 18 -12.79 11.42 -7.93
N SER A 19 -13.25 11.94 -6.79
CA SER A 19 -12.46 12.90 -6.00
C SER A 19 -11.05 12.40 -5.63
N ALA A 20 -10.90 11.10 -5.38
CA ALA A 20 -9.60 10.51 -5.06
C ALA A 20 -8.71 10.39 -6.32
N SER A 21 -9.28 9.95 -7.46
CA SER A 21 -8.54 9.88 -8.73
C SER A 21 -8.11 11.26 -9.23
N ASP A 22 -8.98 12.27 -9.10
CA ASP A 22 -8.67 13.66 -9.45
C ASP A 22 -7.56 14.23 -8.57
N ALA A 23 -7.64 13.99 -7.26
CA ALA A 23 -6.60 14.41 -6.32
C ALA A 23 -5.25 13.76 -6.67
N PHE A 24 -5.23 12.47 -6.95
CA PHE A 24 -4.01 11.74 -7.32
C PHE A 24 -3.39 12.29 -8.61
N THR A 25 -4.19 12.46 -9.67
CA THR A 25 -3.72 12.97 -10.96
C THR A 25 -3.14 14.39 -10.83
N ARG A 26 -3.87 15.30 -10.16
CA ARG A 26 -3.42 16.66 -9.91
C ARG A 26 -2.10 16.70 -9.13
N VAL A 27 -1.97 15.88 -8.10
CA VAL A 27 -0.77 15.85 -7.26
C VAL A 27 0.42 15.25 -8.01
N LEU A 28 0.23 14.25 -8.86
CA LEU A 28 1.29 13.73 -9.74
C LEU A 28 1.87 14.84 -10.63
N GLU A 29 1.03 15.64 -11.24
CA GLU A 29 1.45 16.80 -12.04
C GLU A 29 2.20 17.83 -11.19
N GLU A 30 1.66 18.17 -10.01
CA GLU A 30 2.27 19.13 -9.07
C GLU A 30 3.68 18.71 -8.64
N TYR A 31 3.89 17.41 -8.37
CA TYR A 31 5.17 16.89 -7.90
C TYR A 31 6.14 16.50 -9.04
N GLY A 32 5.66 16.53 -10.30
CA GLY A 32 6.48 16.32 -11.49
C GLY A 32 7.16 14.96 -11.55
N ILE A 33 6.44 13.88 -11.20
CA ILE A 33 6.98 12.52 -11.36
C ILE A 33 6.92 12.15 -12.83
N GLU A 34 8.08 11.79 -13.40
CA GLU A 34 8.16 11.33 -14.79
C GLU A 34 7.36 10.02 -14.98
N GLN A 35 6.58 9.96 -16.06
CA GLN A 35 5.81 8.75 -16.40
C GLN A 35 6.67 7.50 -16.57
N SER A 36 7.93 7.66 -16.94
CA SER A 36 8.90 6.55 -17.05
C SER A 36 9.22 5.89 -15.71
N LEU A 37 9.00 6.59 -14.58
CA LEU A 37 9.35 6.13 -13.23
C LEU A 37 8.16 5.54 -12.46
N LEU A 38 6.93 5.83 -12.88
CA LEU A 38 5.71 5.37 -12.24
C LEU A 38 4.66 4.92 -13.25
N ASN A 39 4.45 3.61 -13.33
CA ASN A 39 3.40 3.03 -14.16
C ASN A 39 2.16 2.75 -13.31
N TYR A 40 1.01 3.25 -13.76
CA TYR A 40 -0.26 3.05 -13.05
C TYR A 40 -1.46 3.01 -13.99
N THR A 41 -2.56 2.46 -13.49
CA THR A 41 -3.91 2.58 -14.06
C THR A 41 -4.89 2.91 -12.94
N ILE A 42 -5.75 3.90 -13.16
CA ILE A 42 -6.83 4.24 -12.25
C ILE A 42 -8.09 3.47 -12.66
N HIS A 43 -8.74 2.85 -11.68
CA HIS A 43 -10.01 2.15 -11.83
C HIS A 43 -11.05 2.84 -10.94
N ASN A 44 -11.97 3.61 -11.55
CA ASN A 44 -13.07 4.26 -10.82
C ASN A 44 -14.25 3.28 -10.70
N THR A 45 -14.09 2.28 -9.81
CA THR A 45 -15.06 1.21 -9.65
C THR A 45 -14.90 0.50 -8.30
N PHE A 46 -15.73 -0.49 -8.00
CA PHE A 46 -15.58 -1.36 -6.84
C PHE A 46 -14.69 -2.57 -7.17
N LEU A 47 -14.13 -3.21 -6.13
CA LEU A 47 -13.31 -4.41 -6.28
C LEU A 47 -14.07 -5.53 -7.02
N SER A 48 -15.36 -5.70 -6.73
CA SER A 48 -16.24 -6.70 -7.36
C SER A 48 -16.42 -6.52 -8.86
N ASP A 49 -16.23 -5.30 -9.35
CA ASP A 49 -16.56 -4.91 -10.73
C ASP A 49 -15.31 -4.83 -11.61
N LEU A 50 -14.13 -5.13 -11.03
CA LEU A 50 -12.91 -5.23 -11.81
C LEU A 50 -13.00 -6.36 -12.83
N PRO A 51 -12.49 -6.16 -14.06
CA PRO A 51 -12.57 -7.18 -15.10
C PRO A 51 -11.78 -8.45 -14.70
N PRO A 52 -12.32 -9.65 -15.04
CA PRO A 52 -11.66 -10.92 -14.74
C PRO A 52 -10.26 -11.07 -15.38
N SER A 53 -10.04 -10.37 -16.49
CA SER A 53 -8.78 -10.37 -17.22
C SER A 53 -7.68 -9.54 -16.56
N LEU A 54 -8.02 -8.70 -15.56
CA LEU A 54 -7.03 -7.95 -14.81
C LEU A 54 -6.15 -8.91 -14.02
N ASN A 55 -4.84 -8.63 -13.97
CA ASN A 55 -3.90 -9.41 -13.17
C ASN A 55 -3.05 -8.48 -12.34
N PHE A 56 -2.88 -8.84 -11.07
CA PHE A 56 -1.94 -8.19 -10.15
C PHE A 56 -1.42 -9.20 -9.12
N ASP A 57 -0.21 -8.99 -8.63
CA ASP A 57 0.47 -9.96 -7.77
C ASP A 57 0.06 -9.82 -6.31
N LEU A 58 -0.25 -8.58 -5.87
CA LEU A 58 -0.49 -8.23 -4.49
C LEU A 58 -1.68 -7.28 -4.36
N VAL A 59 -2.54 -7.49 -3.37
CA VAL A 59 -3.57 -6.55 -2.94
C VAL A 59 -3.18 -5.88 -1.63
N VAL A 60 -3.33 -4.55 -1.57
CA VAL A 60 -3.02 -3.76 -0.36
C VAL A 60 -4.29 -3.54 0.46
N SER A 61 -4.25 -3.98 1.70
CA SER A 61 -5.29 -3.77 2.72
C SER A 61 -4.95 -2.53 3.55
N PRO A 62 -5.88 -1.55 3.68
CA PRO A 62 -5.72 -0.41 4.58
C PRO A 62 -5.94 -0.79 6.06
N ALA A 63 -5.50 -1.94 6.45
CA ALA A 63 -5.71 -2.72 7.65
C ALA A 63 -5.83 -1.92 8.97
N ASN A 64 -6.28 -2.61 9.99
CA ASN A 64 -6.03 -2.28 11.39
C ASN A 64 -4.80 -3.04 11.90
N SER A 65 -4.26 -2.64 13.06
CA SER A 65 -3.03 -3.21 13.64
C SER A 65 -3.11 -4.69 13.98
N TYR A 66 -4.28 -5.31 13.97
CA TYR A 66 -4.51 -6.71 14.35
C TYR A 66 -4.88 -7.60 13.17
N GLY A 67 -4.94 -7.05 11.95
CA GLY A 67 -5.22 -7.81 10.73
C GLY A 67 -6.64 -8.39 10.66
N LEU A 68 -7.62 -7.72 11.30
CA LEU A 68 -9.04 -8.03 11.14
C LEU A 68 -9.52 -7.46 9.81
N LEU A 69 -9.95 -8.34 8.91
CA LEU A 69 -10.34 -7.99 7.53
C LEU A 69 -11.86 -8.04 7.38
N ASP A 70 -12.60 -7.25 8.14
CA ASP A 70 -14.06 -7.33 8.27
C ASP A 70 -14.79 -5.98 8.13
N GLY A 71 -14.09 -4.91 7.72
CA GLY A 71 -14.70 -3.58 7.54
C GLY A 71 -14.19 -2.82 6.33
N GLY A 72 -15.03 -2.01 5.70
CA GLY A 72 -14.66 -1.18 4.56
C GLY A 72 -14.06 -1.97 3.39
N PHE A 73 -12.90 -1.56 2.91
CA PHE A 73 -12.21 -2.26 1.81
C PHE A 73 -11.68 -3.64 2.24
N ASP A 74 -11.37 -3.84 3.51
CA ASP A 74 -10.95 -5.14 4.04
C ASP A 74 -12.06 -6.20 3.97
N ASP A 75 -13.34 -5.80 4.17
CA ASP A 75 -14.49 -6.68 3.92
C ASP A 75 -14.56 -7.10 2.43
N ALA A 76 -14.34 -6.16 1.51
CA ALA A 76 -14.30 -6.48 0.08
C ALA A 76 -13.14 -7.45 -0.24
N ILE A 77 -11.96 -7.26 0.36
CA ILE A 77 -10.81 -8.18 0.23
C ILE A 77 -11.18 -9.58 0.78
N SER A 78 -11.77 -9.66 1.97
CA SER A 78 -12.18 -10.94 2.55
C SER A 78 -13.20 -11.66 1.67
N ARG A 79 -14.18 -10.95 1.13
CA ARG A 79 -15.17 -11.51 0.19
C ARG A 79 -14.54 -11.99 -1.11
N ALA A 80 -13.53 -11.27 -1.62
CA ALA A 80 -12.88 -11.61 -2.87
C ALA A 80 -11.90 -12.79 -2.74
N PHE A 81 -11.10 -12.82 -1.67
CA PHE A 81 -9.95 -13.70 -1.53
C PHE A 81 -10.07 -14.77 -0.44
N SER A 82 -11.18 -14.84 0.30
CA SER A 82 -11.50 -16.01 1.13
C SER A 82 -12.30 -17.05 0.35
N PRO A 83 -12.22 -18.36 0.68
CA PRO A 83 -13.09 -19.37 0.12
C PRO A 83 -14.57 -19.02 0.33
N LYS A 84 -15.44 -19.40 -0.63
CA LYS A 84 -16.89 -19.13 -0.59
C LYS A 84 -17.57 -19.57 0.70
N THR A 85 -17.07 -20.67 1.28
CA THR A 85 -17.65 -21.30 2.48
C THR A 85 -17.08 -20.74 3.79
N ASP A 86 -16.03 -19.90 3.74
CA ASP A 86 -15.33 -19.46 4.93
C ASP A 86 -14.81 -18.01 4.78
N TYR A 87 -15.67 -17.07 5.10
CA TYR A 87 -15.38 -15.63 5.01
C TYR A 87 -14.15 -15.19 5.81
N HIS A 88 -13.90 -15.80 6.97
CA HIS A 88 -12.79 -15.43 7.85
C HIS A 88 -11.46 -16.15 7.54
N ALA A 89 -11.43 -16.97 6.49
CA ALA A 89 -10.23 -17.75 6.17
C ALA A 89 -8.99 -16.86 5.94
N LEU A 90 -9.14 -15.78 5.16
CA LEU A 90 -8.04 -14.86 4.89
C LEU A 90 -7.60 -14.10 6.16
N THR A 91 -8.55 -13.65 6.99
CA THR A 91 -8.24 -13.04 8.30
C THR A 91 -7.36 -13.95 9.14
N ARG A 92 -7.70 -15.24 9.26
CA ARG A 92 -6.87 -16.19 10.03
C ARG A 92 -5.47 -16.39 9.45
N VAL A 93 -5.35 -16.41 8.13
CA VAL A 93 -4.03 -16.47 7.46
C VAL A 93 -3.23 -15.22 7.77
N ALA A 94 -3.83 -14.04 7.63
CA ALA A 94 -3.21 -12.75 7.92
C ALA A 94 -2.75 -12.66 9.39
N GLN A 95 -3.62 -12.99 10.34
CA GLN A 95 -3.30 -12.97 11.76
C GLN A 95 -2.22 -13.98 12.17
N LYS A 96 -2.21 -15.18 11.56
CA LYS A 96 -1.16 -16.17 11.80
C LYS A 96 0.20 -15.65 11.35
N GLU A 97 0.28 -15.04 10.18
CA GLU A 97 1.53 -14.49 9.66
C GLU A 97 1.95 -13.25 10.47
N LEU A 98 0.98 -12.40 10.83
CA LEU A 98 1.20 -11.26 11.71
C LEU A 98 1.77 -11.69 13.07
N TYR A 99 1.23 -12.76 13.66
CA TYR A 99 1.79 -13.29 14.89
C TYR A 99 3.22 -13.82 14.71
N ARG A 100 3.47 -14.54 13.63
CA ARG A 100 4.79 -15.11 13.33
C ARG A 100 5.89 -14.04 13.18
N LEU A 101 5.56 -12.90 12.56
CA LEU A 101 6.54 -11.85 12.24
C LEU A 101 6.56 -10.70 13.24
N HIS A 102 5.43 -10.40 13.88
CA HIS A 102 5.20 -9.19 14.67
C HIS A 102 4.48 -9.45 15.99
N SER A 103 4.45 -10.71 16.46
CA SER A 103 3.79 -11.10 17.74
C SER A 103 2.32 -10.64 17.83
N GLY A 104 1.62 -10.55 16.70
CA GLY A 104 0.19 -10.26 16.61
C GLY A 104 -0.18 -8.77 16.55
N TYR A 105 0.79 -7.87 16.50
CA TYR A 105 0.54 -6.42 16.43
C TYR A 105 1.45 -5.77 15.38
N LEU A 106 0.84 -5.01 14.46
CA LEU A 106 1.56 -4.22 13.45
C LEU A 106 1.27 -2.73 13.68
N PRO A 107 2.25 -1.90 14.03
CA PRO A 107 2.04 -0.47 14.23
C PRO A 107 1.46 0.22 12.98
N PRO A 108 0.60 1.25 13.13
CA PRO A 108 0.23 2.10 12.00
C PRO A 108 1.48 2.64 11.28
N GLY A 109 1.40 2.81 9.96
CA GLY A 109 2.54 3.22 9.14
C GLY A 109 3.45 2.07 8.69
N SER A 110 3.26 0.86 9.20
CA SER A 110 4.07 -0.33 8.85
C SER A 110 3.46 -1.13 7.69
N CYS A 111 4.20 -2.15 7.21
CA CYS A 111 3.69 -3.10 6.22
C CYS A 111 4.12 -4.52 6.56
N CYS A 112 3.19 -5.47 6.40
CA CYS A 112 3.45 -6.90 6.48
C CYS A 112 2.90 -7.61 5.24
N ILE A 113 3.75 -8.31 4.47
CA ILE A 113 3.32 -9.09 3.30
C ILE A 113 2.96 -10.51 3.75
N VAL A 114 1.76 -10.93 3.39
CA VAL A 114 1.18 -12.24 3.69
C VAL A 114 1.02 -13.01 2.39
N LYS A 115 1.58 -14.22 2.31
CA LYS A 115 1.33 -15.12 1.17
C LYS A 115 -0.03 -15.79 1.35
N MET A 116 -0.91 -15.65 0.37
CA MET A 116 -2.19 -16.34 0.36
C MET A 116 -2.02 -17.83 0.04
N PRO A 117 -2.74 -18.73 0.73
CA PRO A 117 -2.65 -20.18 0.49
C PRO A 117 -3.07 -20.54 -0.93
N GLU A 118 -2.31 -21.43 -1.58
CA GLU A 118 -2.67 -21.94 -2.91
C GLU A 118 -4.00 -22.73 -2.89
N SER A 119 -4.33 -23.32 -1.74
CA SER A 119 -5.60 -24.02 -1.53
C SER A 119 -6.84 -23.12 -1.64
N PHE A 120 -6.68 -21.79 -1.57
CA PHE A 120 -7.79 -20.87 -1.79
C PHE A 120 -8.15 -20.75 -3.26
N ARG A 121 -7.21 -21.00 -4.18
CA ARG A 121 -7.44 -20.95 -5.62
C ARG A 121 -8.49 -22.01 -6.00
N GLY A 122 -9.39 -21.64 -6.91
CA GLY A 122 -10.50 -22.47 -7.32
C GLY A 122 -11.69 -22.47 -6.34
N THR A 123 -11.54 -21.89 -5.14
CA THR A 123 -12.60 -21.78 -4.13
C THR A 123 -13.04 -20.34 -3.88
N LEU A 124 -12.40 -19.36 -4.51
CA LEU A 124 -12.68 -17.94 -4.37
C LEU A 124 -14.05 -17.57 -4.94
N ARG A 125 -14.64 -16.50 -4.42
CA ARG A 125 -16.01 -16.08 -4.76
C ARG A 125 -16.12 -15.50 -6.15
N TYR A 126 -15.10 -14.77 -6.61
CA TYR A 126 -15.11 -14.06 -7.89
C TYR A 126 -14.24 -14.74 -8.94
N HIS A 127 -14.61 -14.58 -10.21
CA HIS A 127 -13.81 -14.94 -11.39
C HIS A 127 -13.31 -16.39 -11.41
N ASP A 128 -14.26 -17.34 -11.32
CA ASP A 128 -13.98 -18.79 -11.39
C ASP A 128 -12.91 -19.25 -10.40
N GLY A 129 -12.74 -18.49 -9.31
CA GLY A 129 -11.79 -18.79 -8.25
C GLY A 129 -10.34 -18.41 -8.53
N ASN A 130 -10.03 -17.67 -9.62
CA ASN A 130 -8.66 -17.28 -9.92
C ASN A 130 -8.16 -16.00 -9.19
N GLY A 131 -9.07 -15.19 -8.61
CA GLY A 131 -8.72 -14.01 -7.81
C GLY A 131 -7.74 -13.06 -8.47
N TRP A 132 -7.92 -12.75 -9.77
CA TRP A 132 -7.03 -11.89 -10.57
C TRP A 132 -5.55 -12.33 -10.59
N GLY A 133 -5.23 -13.59 -10.31
CA GLY A 133 -3.87 -14.07 -10.19
C GLY A 133 -3.14 -13.62 -8.92
N CYS A 134 -3.81 -12.89 -8.04
CA CYS A 134 -3.25 -12.33 -6.82
C CYS A 134 -2.75 -13.44 -5.87
N ARG A 135 -1.54 -13.27 -5.35
CA ARG A 135 -0.88 -14.27 -4.48
C ARG A 135 -0.54 -13.73 -3.10
N TYR A 136 -0.52 -12.41 -2.96
CA TYR A 136 -0.06 -11.73 -1.76
C TYR A 136 -1.06 -10.69 -1.28
N LEU A 137 -1.13 -10.55 0.03
CA LEU A 137 -1.84 -9.48 0.72
C LEU A 137 -0.80 -8.65 1.48
N ALA A 138 -0.81 -7.34 1.33
CA ALA A 138 -0.05 -6.44 2.18
C ALA A 138 -0.98 -5.83 3.22
N LEU A 139 -0.70 -6.05 4.50
CA LEU A 139 -1.35 -5.35 5.60
C LEU A 139 -0.63 -4.03 5.81
N CYS A 140 -1.29 -2.91 5.54
CA CYS A 140 -0.78 -1.55 5.75
C CYS A 140 -1.69 -0.82 6.75
N PRO A 141 -1.56 -1.06 8.07
CA PRO A 141 -2.44 -0.46 9.05
C PRO A 141 -2.29 1.06 9.08
N THR A 142 -3.41 1.76 8.91
CA THR A 142 -3.50 3.21 9.10
C THR A 142 -4.00 3.58 10.49
N MET A 143 -4.49 2.59 11.25
CA MET A 143 -5.07 2.77 12.58
C MET A 143 -4.91 1.49 13.41
N ARG A 144 -4.95 1.65 14.75
CA ARG A 144 -4.90 0.50 15.66
C ARG A 144 -6.18 -0.34 15.57
N VAL A 145 -7.30 0.31 15.74
CA VAL A 145 -8.66 -0.23 15.59
C VAL A 145 -9.47 0.74 14.73
N PRO A 146 -10.60 0.34 14.15
CA PRO A 146 -11.41 1.23 13.33
C PRO A 146 -11.73 2.55 14.05
N SER A 147 -11.08 3.63 13.64
CA SER A 147 -11.19 4.96 14.23
C SER A 147 -10.64 6.03 13.30
N ARG A 148 -10.88 7.29 13.59
CA ARG A 148 -10.25 8.39 12.85
C ARG A 148 -8.72 8.38 13.05
N CYS A 149 -8.00 8.58 11.96
CA CYS A 149 -6.54 8.72 11.95
C CYS A 149 -6.06 9.96 11.19
N ASP A 150 -6.96 10.89 10.85
CA ASP A 150 -6.65 12.17 10.19
C ASP A 150 -5.79 13.12 11.05
N TRP A 151 -5.73 12.88 12.37
CA TRP A 151 -4.82 13.52 13.30
C TRP A 151 -3.37 13.07 13.17
N ASP A 152 -3.14 11.86 12.65
CA ASP A 152 -1.80 11.36 12.41
C ASP A 152 -1.17 12.13 11.25
N ARG A 153 0.00 12.67 11.52
CA ARG A 153 0.67 13.55 10.57
C ARG A 153 1.06 12.83 9.29
N ASP A 154 1.64 11.64 9.40
CA ASP A 154 2.46 11.06 8.34
C ASP A 154 2.03 9.64 7.95
N VAL A 155 0.97 9.09 8.52
CA VAL A 155 0.62 7.66 8.43
C VAL A 155 0.50 7.12 7.01
N VAL A 156 0.01 7.90 6.04
CA VAL A 156 -0.09 7.44 4.64
C VAL A 156 1.30 7.37 4.02
N TYR A 157 2.12 8.38 4.24
CA TYR A 157 3.51 8.40 3.76
C TYR A 157 4.29 7.20 4.30
N GLU A 158 4.19 6.93 5.60
CA GLU A 158 4.84 5.80 6.27
C GLU A 158 4.35 4.45 5.74
N CYS A 159 3.02 4.29 5.54
CA CYS A 159 2.45 3.08 4.93
C CYS A 159 3.01 2.82 3.53
N ILE A 160 3.05 3.84 2.67
CA ILE A 160 3.55 3.71 1.30
C ILE A 160 5.05 3.40 1.30
N TRP A 161 5.83 4.10 2.12
CA TRP A 161 7.26 3.83 2.27
C TRP A 161 7.54 2.40 2.74
N SER A 162 6.82 1.97 3.77
CA SER A 162 6.93 0.61 4.33
C SER A 162 6.50 -0.46 3.32
N LEU A 163 5.44 -0.21 2.55
CA LEU A 163 4.97 -1.10 1.49
C LEU A 163 6.03 -1.29 0.41
N LEU A 164 6.61 -0.21 -0.11
CA LEU A 164 7.62 -0.26 -1.16
C LEU A 164 8.89 -0.99 -0.69
N ASN A 165 9.33 -0.72 0.55
CA ASN A 165 10.46 -1.45 1.15
C ASN A 165 10.15 -2.94 1.34
N ALA A 166 8.96 -3.29 1.81
CA ALA A 166 8.57 -4.68 2.01
C ALA A 166 8.52 -5.46 0.68
N ILE A 167 8.01 -4.82 -0.39
CA ILE A 167 8.00 -5.41 -1.75
C ILE A 167 9.43 -5.60 -2.26
N GLU A 168 10.30 -4.61 -2.09
CA GLU A 168 11.70 -4.74 -2.50
C GLU A 168 12.42 -5.89 -1.79
N GLN A 169 12.27 -5.97 -0.45
CA GLN A 169 12.87 -7.03 0.34
C GLN A 169 12.34 -8.41 -0.08
N HIS A 170 11.01 -8.52 -0.31
CA HIS A 170 10.40 -9.74 -0.82
C HIS A 170 10.99 -10.13 -2.18
N ASN A 171 11.09 -9.18 -3.11
CA ASN A 171 11.59 -9.42 -4.46
C ASN A 171 13.08 -9.79 -4.47
N ARG A 172 13.87 -9.21 -3.57
CA ARG A 172 15.29 -9.57 -3.39
C ARG A 172 15.43 -11.00 -2.89
N SER A 173 14.69 -11.36 -1.84
CA SER A 173 14.68 -12.71 -1.28
C SER A 173 14.22 -13.76 -2.30
N ALA A 174 13.22 -13.43 -3.14
CA ALA A 174 12.75 -14.32 -4.21
C ALA A 174 13.80 -14.53 -5.33
N THR A 175 14.81 -13.65 -5.45
CA THR A 175 15.89 -13.76 -6.42
C THR A 175 17.08 -14.54 -5.88
N GLU A 176 17.47 -14.31 -4.63
CA GLU A 176 18.66 -14.86 -3.98
C GLU A 176 18.43 -16.28 -3.45
N GLY A 177 17.21 -16.60 -3.04
CA GLY A 177 16.82 -17.94 -2.57
C GLY A 177 16.55 -18.88 -3.73
N GLY A 178 17.56 -19.53 -4.28
CA GLY A 178 17.40 -20.63 -5.20
C GLY A 178 16.38 -21.66 -4.65
N SER A 179 15.13 -21.59 -5.15
CA SER A 179 14.05 -22.57 -4.88
C SER A 179 13.60 -22.71 -3.41
N SER A 180 13.34 -21.63 -2.69
CA SER A 180 12.27 -21.70 -1.69
C SER A 180 10.97 -21.86 -2.46
N ALA A 181 10.48 -23.09 -2.54
CA ALA A 181 9.37 -23.49 -3.41
C ALA A 181 8.19 -22.50 -3.33
N GLY A 182 7.98 -21.72 -4.40
CA GLY A 182 6.75 -20.96 -4.60
C GLY A 182 6.74 -19.48 -4.21
N SER A 183 7.88 -18.81 -3.98
CA SER A 183 7.89 -17.34 -3.89
C SER A 183 8.07 -16.72 -5.28
N THR A 184 7.13 -15.85 -5.68
CA THR A 184 7.18 -15.12 -6.96
C THR A 184 7.39 -13.65 -6.69
N LYS A 185 8.08 -12.95 -7.63
CA LYS A 185 8.24 -11.50 -7.52
C LYS A 185 6.91 -10.78 -7.60
N ILE A 186 6.78 -9.72 -6.81
CA ILE A 186 5.66 -8.78 -6.86
C ILE A 186 6.05 -7.67 -7.84
N LYS A 187 5.38 -7.63 -8.98
CA LYS A 187 5.60 -6.64 -10.05
C LYS A 187 4.44 -5.67 -10.19
N SER A 188 3.27 -6.05 -9.71
CA SER A 188 2.05 -5.26 -9.78
C SER A 188 1.24 -5.35 -8.50
N ILE A 189 0.62 -4.25 -8.11
CA ILE A 189 -0.19 -4.14 -6.91
C ILE A 189 -1.56 -3.53 -7.21
N LEU A 190 -2.58 -3.97 -6.50
CA LEU A 190 -3.87 -3.30 -6.42
C LEU A 190 -3.98 -2.62 -5.06
N MET A 191 -4.32 -1.34 -5.05
CA MET A 191 -4.51 -0.58 -3.82
C MET A 191 -5.63 0.44 -3.93
N THR A 192 -6.20 0.81 -2.79
CA THR A 192 -7.19 1.89 -2.64
C THR A 192 -6.57 3.07 -1.89
N PRO A 193 -7.18 4.26 -1.90
CA PRO A 193 -6.78 5.38 -1.04
C PRO A 193 -6.73 4.99 0.44
N LEU A 194 -5.53 4.99 1.03
CA LEU A 194 -5.31 4.55 2.40
C LEU A 194 -5.85 5.57 3.41
N GLY A 195 -6.64 5.09 4.38
CA GLY A 195 -7.14 5.90 5.49
C GLY A 195 -8.24 6.90 5.14
N THR A 196 -8.74 6.95 3.90
CA THR A 196 -9.76 7.93 3.46
C THR A 196 -11.19 7.56 3.87
N GLY A 197 -11.46 6.29 4.15
CA GLY A 197 -12.76 5.83 4.65
C GLY A 197 -12.93 6.15 6.15
N THR A 198 -13.00 5.13 6.99
CA THR A 198 -13.14 5.27 8.46
C THR A 198 -12.07 6.19 9.07
N GLY A 199 -10.86 6.20 8.51
CA GLY A 199 -9.76 7.03 8.98
C GLY A 199 -9.98 8.53 8.82
N GLY A 200 -10.83 8.96 7.88
CA GLY A 200 -11.20 10.36 7.65
C GLY A 200 -10.08 11.23 7.08
N ILE A 201 -9.03 10.63 6.53
CA ILE A 201 -7.99 11.36 5.79
C ILE A 201 -8.60 11.89 4.49
N SER A 202 -8.37 13.17 4.18
CA SER A 202 -8.87 13.74 2.92
C SER A 202 -8.13 13.16 1.71
N ASP A 203 -8.83 13.09 0.56
CA ASP A 203 -8.24 12.63 -0.69
C ASP A 203 -6.99 13.45 -1.07
N ASP A 204 -7.00 14.76 -0.82
CA ASP A 204 -5.87 15.66 -1.07
C ASP A 204 -4.65 15.30 -0.20
N LYS A 205 -4.84 15.10 1.11
CA LYS A 205 -3.76 14.69 2.02
C LYS A 205 -3.22 13.31 1.65
N TRP A 206 -4.11 12.35 1.38
CA TRP A 206 -3.73 11.02 0.95
C TRP A 206 -2.89 11.06 -0.33
N ALA A 207 -3.38 11.75 -1.36
CA ALA A 207 -2.68 11.84 -2.65
C ALA A 207 -1.29 12.48 -2.49
N LYS A 208 -1.19 13.60 -1.75
CA LYS A 208 0.08 14.28 -1.48
C LYS A 208 1.08 13.37 -0.76
N GLN A 209 0.64 12.66 0.26
CA GLN A 209 1.53 11.77 1.02
C GLN A 209 1.94 10.55 0.21
N MET A 210 1.03 9.94 -0.54
CA MET A 210 1.34 8.81 -1.41
C MET A 210 2.36 9.18 -2.48
N VAL A 211 2.09 10.27 -3.21
CA VAL A 211 2.98 10.72 -4.30
C VAL A 211 4.34 11.17 -3.75
N LEU A 212 4.37 11.84 -2.61
CA LEU A 212 5.62 12.27 -1.97
C LEU A 212 6.46 11.06 -1.51
N ALA A 213 5.82 10.04 -0.92
CA ALA A 213 6.51 8.81 -0.53
C ALA A 213 7.13 8.08 -1.74
N ILE A 214 6.37 7.96 -2.83
CA ILE A 214 6.87 7.40 -4.09
C ILE A 214 8.06 8.21 -4.62
N LYS A 215 7.95 9.54 -4.66
CA LYS A 215 9.01 10.44 -5.13
C LYS A 215 10.30 10.26 -4.32
N HIS A 216 10.18 10.26 -3.00
CA HIS A 216 11.31 10.07 -2.11
C HIS A 216 11.91 8.67 -2.22
N PHE A 217 11.08 7.64 -2.41
CA PHE A 217 11.56 6.28 -2.61
C PHE A 217 12.35 6.15 -3.92
N ILE A 218 11.87 6.76 -5.00
CA ILE A 218 12.60 6.82 -6.27
C ILE A 218 13.94 7.54 -6.07
N ASP A 219 13.94 8.72 -5.41
CA ASP A 219 15.17 9.46 -5.11
C ASP A 219 16.15 8.62 -4.26
N ALA A 220 15.64 7.85 -3.30
CA ALA A 220 16.48 6.97 -2.50
C ALA A 220 17.14 5.84 -3.32
N LYS A 221 16.47 5.36 -4.36
CA LYS A 221 17.03 4.34 -5.27
C LYS A 221 18.05 4.92 -6.25
N GLN A 222 17.81 6.15 -6.69
CA GLN A 222 18.70 6.84 -7.64
C GLN A 222 19.94 7.45 -6.95
N HIS A 223 19.85 7.78 -5.65
CA HIS A 223 20.91 8.46 -4.89
C HIS A 223 21.20 7.74 -3.55
N PRO A 224 21.66 6.47 -3.60
CA PRO A 224 21.89 5.69 -2.39
C PRO A 224 22.98 6.31 -1.48
N GLU A 225 23.97 7.00 -2.03
CA GLU A 225 25.01 7.72 -1.29
C GLU A 225 24.44 8.85 -0.43
N LYS A 226 23.44 9.58 -0.94
CA LYS A 226 22.75 10.63 -0.20
C LYS A 226 21.92 10.04 0.95
N TRP A 227 21.10 9.02 0.64
CA TRP A 227 20.15 8.46 1.61
C TRP A 227 20.82 7.58 2.68
N SER A 228 22.01 7.06 2.43
CA SER A 228 22.80 6.33 3.43
C SER A 228 23.60 7.23 4.39
N ALA A 229 23.69 8.54 4.12
CA ALA A 229 24.50 9.48 4.89
C ALA A 229 23.84 10.85 5.08
N MET A 230 22.51 10.87 5.29
CA MET A 230 21.73 12.12 5.40
C MET A 230 22.14 12.97 6.59
N SER A 231 22.31 14.25 6.32
CA SER A 231 22.51 15.30 7.34
C SER A 231 21.16 15.79 7.91
N TRP A 232 21.21 16.46 9.07
CA TRP A 232 20.03 17.14 9.64
C TRP A 232 19.41 18.19 8.70
N SER A 233 20.22 18.84 7.87
CA SER A 233 19.73 19.80 6.87
C SER A 233 18.90 19.12 5.80
N GLU A 234 19.29 17.92 5.36
CA GLU A 234 18.55 17.15 4.34
C GLU A 234 17.28 16.54 4.91
N THR A 235 17.37 15.94 6.11
CA THR A 235 16.19 15.40 6.80
C THR A 235 15.16 16.50 7.09
N GLY A 236 15.61 17.71 7.47
CA GLY A 236 14.74 18.87 7.67
C GLY A 236 14.02 19.30 6.39
N LYS A 237 14.64 19.18 5.21
CA LYS A 237 13.96 19.45 3.93
C LYS A 237 12.85 18.45 3.65
N ILE A 238 13.08 17.16 3.94
CA ILE A 238 12.07 16.10 3.79
C ILE A 238 10.91 16.36 4.75
N ASP A 239 11.19 16.67 6.03
CA ASP A 239 10.15 16.98 7.01
C ASP A 239 9.30 18.19 6.59
N MET A 240 9.92 19.23 6.06
CA MET A 240 9.21 20.40 5.54
C MET A 240 8.32 20.07 4.33
N GLN A 241 8.71 19.14 3.47
CA GLN A 241 7.86 18.68 2.37
C GLN A 241 6.66 17.90 2.89
N LEU A 242 6.86 17.05 3.90
CA LEU A 242 5.80 16.28 4.52
C LEU A 242 4.83 17.18 5.29
N LEU A 243 5.32 18.20 5.99
CA LEU A 243 4.48 19.22 6.63
C LEU A 243 3.54 19.94 5.64
N LYS A 244 3.99 20.21 4.43
CA LYS A 244 3.16 20.83 3.38
C LYS A 244 2.00 19.97 2.91
N THR A 245 2.01 18.67 3.19
CA THR A 245 0.88 17.77 2.91
C THR A 245 -0.28 17.93 3.90
N GLN A 246 -0.03 18.62 5.02
CA GLN A 246 -1.01 18.83 6.07
C GLN A 246 -2.00 19.94 5.74
N ASN A 247 -3.16 19.90 6.39
CA ASN A 247 -4.11 21.01 6.32
C ASN A 247 -3.45 22.28 6.90
N PRO A 248 -3.44 23.42 6.17
CA PRO A 248 -2.85 24.68 6.66
C PRO A 248 -3.36 25.15 8.03
N ARG A 249 -4.61 24.82 8.38
CA ARG A 249 -5.19 25.14 9.71
C ARG A 249 -4.53 24.37 10.86
N LEU A 250 -4.00 23.18 10.60
CA LEU A 250 -3.29 22.39 11.60
C LEU A 250 -1.84 22.87 11.77
N LEU A 251 -1.22 23.41 10.72
CA LEU A 251 0.13 23.96 10.76
C LEU A 251 0.24 25.14 11.72
N THR A 252 -0.79 25.99 11.79
CA THR A 252 -0.81 27.15 12.70
C THR A 252 -0.71 26.76 14.18
N GLN A 253 -1.21 25.58 14.55
CA GLN A 253 -1.14 25.07 15.93
C GLN A 253 0.25 24.52 16.28
N TYR A 254 1.03 24.04 15.31
CA TYR A 254 2.39 23.50 15.53
C TYR A 254 3.42 24.60 15.77
N TYR A 255 3.26 25.78 15.14
CA TYR A 255 4.22 26.90 15.26
C TYR A 255 3.91 27.85 16.46
N GLN A 256 2.82 27.61 17.18
CA GLN A 256 2.47 28.39 18.37
C GLN A 256 2.87 27.73 19.71
N ARG A 257 3.60 26.61 19.65
CA ARG A 257 4.23 25.95 20.80
C ARG A 257 5.74 26.07 20.71
#